data_73d5641e7af3dac345ef690a561ad1fa
#
_entry.id   73d5641e7af3dac345ef690a561ad1fa
#
_cell.length_a   1.000
_cell.length_b   1.000
_cell.length_c   1.000
_cell.angle_alpha   90.00
_cell.angle_beta   90.00
_cell.angle_gamma   90.00
#
_symmetry.space_group_name_H-M   'P 1'
#
loop_
_entity.id
_entity.type
_entity.pdbx_description
1 polymer ?
#
loop_
_entity_poly.entity_id
_entity_poly.type
_entity_poly.pdbx_seq_one_letter_code
_entity_poly.pdbx_strand_id
1 'polypeptide(L)'
;MLYDGALQFIQQARTKMIANDYAGKGILISKVIDIINELAASLNMDKGGSLAVNLNNLYLLCTARLLRANLKMDVDSLNSVESILSGLRGAYAQIIETPEARKVASDIASRMRR
;
A
#
# COMPACT_ATOMS: atom_id res chain seq x y z
N MET A 1 -2.39 10.07 6.31
CA MET A 1 -1.39 9.56 5.36
C MET A 1 -1.96 8.36 4.61
N LEU A 2 -1.53 8.14 3.38
CA LEU A 2 -2.08 7.07 2.54
C LEU A 2 -1.88 5.68 3.12
N TYR A 3 -0.72 5.41 3.74
CA TYR A 3 -0.47 4.12 4.40
C TYR A 3 -1.47 3.85 5.52
N ASP A 4 -1.77 4.86 6.34
CA ASP A 4 -2.74 4.72 7.43
C ASP A 4 -4.13 4.42 6.89
N GLY A 5 -4.54 5.11 5.83
CA GLY A 5 -5.82 4.86 5.18
C GLY A 5 -5.91 3.45 4.63
N ALA A 6 -4.85 2.98 3.95
CA ALA A 6 -4.81 1.62 3.41
C ALA A 6 -4.91 0.58 4.52
N LEU A 7 -4.15 0.75 5.60
CA LEU A 7 -4.18 -0.17 6.74
C LEU A 7 -5.55 -0.21 7.41
N GLN A 8 -6.21 0.93 7.52
CA GLN A 8 -7.55 1.01 8.07
C GLN A 8 -8.57 0.27 7.20
N PHE A 9 -8.51 0.45 5.88
CA PHE A 9 -9.39 -0.27 4.96
C PHE A 9 -9.14 -1.78 4.99
N ILE A 10 -7.88 -2.21 5.18
CA ILE A 10 -7.55 -3.64 5.32
C ILE A 10 -8.22 -4.22 6.56
N GLN A 11 -8.18 -3.53 7.69
CA GLN A 11 -8.84 -3.98 8.92
C GLN A 11 -10.35 -4.09 8.72
N GLN A 12 -10.96 -3.12 8.06
CA GLN A 12 -12.39 -3.14 7.75
C GLN A 12 -12.73 -4.27 6.79
N ALA A 13 -11.89 -4.51 5.77
CA ALA A 13 -12.09 -5.60 4.83
C ALA A 13 -12.04 -6.96 5.53
N ARG A 14 -11.11 -7.13 6.45
CA ARG A 14 -11.01 -8.36 7.25
C ARG A 14 -12.29 -8.60 8.04
N THR A 15 -12.84 -7.59 8.66
CA THR A 15 -14.11 -7.67 9.38
C THR A 15 -15.25 -8.12 8.45
N LYS A 16 -15.29 -7.56 7.23
CA LYS A 16 -16.29 -7.95 6.24
C LYS A 16 -16.12 -9.40 5.77
N MET A 17 -14.87 -9.85 5.62
CA MET A 17 -14.58 -11.25 5.27
C MET A 17 -15.09 -12.22 6.35
N ILE A 18 -14.84 -11.89 7.61
CA ILE A 18 -15.29 -12.71 8.74
C ILE A 18 -16.83 -12.77 8.79
N ALA A 19 -17.49 -11.66 8.44
CA ALA A 19 -18.95 -11.57 8.39
C ALA A 19 -19.55 -12.13 7.09
N ASN A 20 -18.74 -12.64 6.17
CA ASN A 20 -19.17 -13.12 4.85
C ASN A 20 -19.88 -12.03 4.02
N ASP A 21 -19.54 -10.78 4.24
CA ASP A 21 -20.05 -9.65 3.46
C ASP A 21 -19.17 -9.46 2.22
N TYR A 22 -19.50 -10.18 1.15
CA TYR A 22 -18.72 -10.20 -0.08
C TYR A 22 -18.68 -8.83 -0.77
N ALA A 23 -19.81 -8.14 -0.83
CA ALA A 23 -19.89 -6.83 -1.46
C ALA A 23 -19.08 -5.78 -0.69
N GLY A 24 -19.22 -5.74 0.63
CA GLY A 24 -18.48 -4.81 1.49
C GLY A 24 -16.98 -5.06 1.43
N LYS A 25 -16.56 -6.32 1.48
CA LYS A 25 -15.17 -6.73 1.35
C LYS A 25 -14.58 -6.27 0.01
N GLY A 26 -15.29 -6.48 -1.09
CA GLY A 26 -14.83 -6.11 -2.42
C GLY A 26 -14.62 -4.61 -2.57
N ILE A 27 -15.54 -3.81 -2.06
CA ILE A 27 -15.43 -2.35 -2.07
C ILE A 27 -14.19 -1.89 -1.31
N LEU A 28 -13.96 -2.44 -0.12
CA LEU A 28 -12.83 -2.03 0.73
C LEU A 28 -11.48 -2.45 0.12
N ILE A 29 -11.39 -3.65 -0.42
CA ILE A 29 -10.17 -4.12 -1.10
C ILE A 29 -9.86 -3.25 -2.32
N SER A 30 -10.89 -2.87 -3.10
CA SER A 30 -10.71 -1.94 -4.22
C SER A 30 -10.14 -0.60 -3.77
N LYS A 31 -10.58 -0.09 -2.63
CA LYS A 31 -10.05 1.16 -2.06
C LYS A 31 -8.57 1.04 -1.69
N VAL A 32 -8.16 -0.11 -1.15
CA VAL A 32 -6.75 -0.36 -0.84
C VAL A 32 -5.92 -0.39 -2.13
N ILE A 33 -6.40 -1.07 -3.16
CA ILE A 33 -5.72 -1.14 -4.46
C ILE A 33 -5.59 0.26 -5.07
N ASP A 34 -6.61 1.09 -4.99
CA ASP A 34 -6.57 2.47 -5.49
C ASP A 34 -5.48 3.28 -4.78
N ILE A 35 -5.35 3.13 -3.46
CA ILE A 35 -4.30 3.79 -2.69
C ILE A 35 -2.91 3.30 -3.14
N ILE A 36 -2.75 2.00 -3.30
CA ILE A 36 -1.47 1.42 -3.74
C ILE A 36 -1.10 1.91 -5.14
N ASN A 37 -2.07 1.99 -6.06
CA ASN A 37 -1.84 2.53 -7.39
C ASN A 37 -1.41 3.99 -7.34
N GLU A 38 -1.99 4.77 -6.45
CA GLU A 38 -1.61 6.17 -6.25
C GLU A 38 -0.18 6.28 -5.68
N LEU A 39 0.17 5.44 -4.72
CA LEU A 39 1.53 5.37 -4.19
C LEU A 39 2.54 5.01 -5.29
N ALA A 40 2.22 4.02 -6.12
CA ALA A 40 3.08 3.60 -7.22
C ALA A 40 3.23 4.71 -8.27
N ALA A 41 2.14 5.40 -8.60
CA ALA A 41 2.17 6.49 -9.58
C ALA A 41 2.99 7.68 -9.10
N SER A 42 3.14 7.84 -7.78
CA SER A 42 3.93 8.92 -7.18
C SER A 42 5.43 8.64 -7.14
N LEU A 43 5.86 7.42 -7.47
CA LEU A 43 7.27 7.07 -7.49
C LEU A 43 7.99 7.79 -8.63
N ASN A 44 9.17 8.36 -8.33
CA ASN A 44 10.04 8.91 -9.35
C ASN A 44 11.10 7.88 -9.69
N MET A 45 10.86 7.10 -10.75
CA MET A 45 11.74 6.00 -11.14
C MET A 45 13.13 6.51 -11.57
N ASP A 46 13.21 7.70 -12.15
CA ASP A 46 14.48 8.26 -12.61
C ASP A 46 15.37 8.73 -11.45
N LYS A 47 14.77 9.39 -10.46
CA LYS A 47 15.51 9.95 -9.31
C LYS A 47 15.57 9.01 -8.12
N GLY A 48 14.58 8.13 -7.98
CA GLY A 48 14.48 7.20 -6.86
C GLY A 48 15.42 6.01 -6.96
N GLY A 49 15.96 5.71 -8.14
CA GLY A 49 16.89 4.61 -8.36
C GLY A 49 16.34 3.27 -7.90
N SER A 50 17.19 2.49 -7.24
CA SER A 50 16.82 1.15 -6.76
C SER A 50 15.72 1.17 -5.69
N LEU A 51 15.63 2.23 -4.89
CA LEU A 51 14.58 2.37 -3.88
C LEU A 51 13.21 2.43 -4.55
N ALA A 52 13.05 3.24 -5.59
CA ALA A 52 11.78 3.36 -6.31
C ALA A 52 11.40 2.04 -6.98
N VAL A 53 12.38 1.35 -7.60
CA VAL A 53 12.15 0.04 -8.22
C VAL A 53 11.68 -0.98 -7.18
N ASN A 54 12.32 -1.03 -6.03
CA ASN A 54 11.99 -1.97 -4.96
C ASN A 54 10.60 -1.69 -4.39
N LEU A 55 10.26 -0.42 -4.17
CA LEU A 55 8.93 -0.03 -3.70
C LEU A 55 7.86 -0.40 -4.72
N ASN A 56 8.10 -0.15 -6.00
CA ASN A 56 7.17 -0.51 -7.05
C ASN A 56 6.91 -2.02 -7.09
N ASN A 57 7.97 -2.81 -6.95
CA ASN A 57 7.85 -4.28 -6.89
C ASN A 57 7.01 -4.73 -5.70
N LEU A 58 7.19 -4.11 -4.53
CA LEU A 58 6.38 -4.41 -3.35
C LEU A 58 4.91 -4.02 -3.55
N TYR A 59 4.65 -2.88 -4.20
CA TYR A 59 3.27 -2.47 -4.51
C TYR A 59 2.60 -3.44 -5.47
N LEU A 60 3.33 -3.93 -6.48
CA LEU A 60 2.81 -4.96 -7.40
C LEU A 60 2.48 -6.26 -6.66
N LEU A 61 3.35 -6.67 -5.75
CA LEU A 61 3.11 -7.86 -4.91
C LEU A 61 1.87 -7.67 -4.03
N CYS A 62 1.72 -6.51 -3.41
CA CYS A 62 0.55 -6.19 -2.60
C CYS A 62 -0.73 -6.25 -3.43
N THR A 63 -0.73 -5.68 -4.62
CA THR A 63 -1.89 -5.71 -5.52
C THR A 63 -2.27 -7.14 -5.88
N ALA A 64 -1.29 -7.98 -6.23
CA ALA A 64 -1.54 -9.39 -6.55
C ALA A 64 -2.18 -10.13 -5.36
N ARG A 65 -1.68 -9.90 -4.16
CA ARG A 65 -2.22 -10.54 -2.94
C ARG A 65 -3.59 -10.02 -2.56
N LEU A 66 -3.86 -8.73 -2.79
CA LEU A 66 -5.20 -8.17 -2.55
C LEU A 66 -6.23 -8.77 -3.52
N LEU A 67 -5.87 -8.96 -4.78
CA LEU A 67 -6.73 -9.62 -5.75
C LEU A 67 -7.00 -11.06 -5.35
N ARG A 68 -5.99 -11.78 -4.86
CA ARG A 68 -6.16 -13.15 -4.35
C ARG A 68 -7.07 -13.17 -3.13
N ALA A 69 -6.88 -12.25 -2.18
CA ALA A 69 -7.71 -12.14 -0.99
C ALA A 69 -9.18 -11.93 -1.38
N ASN A 70 -9.42 -11.06 -2.35
CA ASN A 70 -10.77 -10.78 -2.83
C ASN A 70 -11.40 -11.99 -3.53
N LEU A 71 -10.65 -12.61 -4.44
CA LEU A 71 -11.16 -13.70 -5.26
C LEU A 71 -11.42 -14.97 -4.44
N LYS A 72 -10.52 -15.31 -3.51
CA LYS A 72 -10.52 -16.57 -2.77
C LYS A 72 -10.94 -16.44 -1.30
N MET A 73 -11.34 -15.24 -0.86
CA MET A 73 -11.61 -14.96 0.56
C MET A 73 -10.43 -15.35 1.45
N ASP A 74 -9.21 -15.10 0.98
CA ASP A 74 -7.99 -15.51 1.65
C ASP A 74 -7.52 -14.44 2.64
N VAL A 75 -7.86 -14.64 3.92
CA VAL A 75 -7.47 -13.73 5.00
C VAL A 75 -5.94 -13.65 5.15
N ASP A 76 -5.24 -14.77 4.92
CA ASP A 76 -3.77 -14.79 5.03
C ASP A 76 -3.12 -13.87 4.00
N SER A 77 -3.64 -13.82 2.78
CA SER A 77 -3.17 -12.88 1.76
C SER A 77 -3.39 -11.44 2.20
N LEU A 78 -4.53 -11.14 2.81
CA LEU A 78 -4.83 -9.82 3.35
C LEU A 78 -3.88 -9.44 4.50
N ASN A 79 -3.63 -10.37 5.41
CA ASN A 79 -2.68 -10.19 6.52
C ASN A 79 -1.26 -9.94 6.01
N SER A 80 -0.88 -10.61 4.93
CA SER A 80 0.42 -10.42 4.29
C SER A 80 0.60 -8.99 3.78
N VAL A 81 -0.43 -8.44 3.12
CA VAL A 81 -0.41 -7.06 2.63
C VAL A 81 -0.34 -6.08 3.80
N GLU A 82 -1.10 -6.32 4.85
CA GLU A 82 -1.06 -5.50 6.06
C GLU A 82 0.36 -5.45 6.65
N SER A 83 1.01 -6.59 6.74
CA SER A 83 2.38 -6.70 7.25
C SER A 83 3.37 -5.93 6.38
N ILE A 84 3.27 -6.05 5.06
CA ILE A 84 4.13 -5.32 4.13
C ILE A 84 3.94 -3.81 4.26
N LEU A 85 2.69 -3.34 4.25
CA LEU A 85 2.40 -1.90 4.34
C LEU A 85 2.78 -1.33 5.71
N SER A 86 2.60 -2.06 6.80
CA SER A 86 3.06 -1.67 8.12
C SER A 86 4.58 -1.54 8.18
N GLY A 87 5.30 -2.49 7.58
CA GLY A 87 6.74 -2.44 7.48
C GLY A 87 7.23 -1.25 6.66
N LEU A 88 6.59 -0.98 5.53
CA LEU A 88 6.93 0.16 4.68
C LEU A 88 6.65 1.49 5.38
N ARG A 89 5.56 1.59 6.13
CA ARG A 89 5.25 2.79 6.91
C ARG A 89 6.35 3.10 7.92
N GLY A 90 6.83 2.09 8.65
CA GLY A 90 7.92 2.26 9.60
C GLY A 90 9.25 2.57 8.92
N ALA A 91 9.58 1.87 7.85
CA ALA A 91 10.80 2.10 7.08
C ALA A 91 10.80 3.48 6.43
N TYR A 92 9.66 3.92 5.91
CA TYR A 92 9.52 5.25 5.30
C TYR A 92 9.82 6.36 6.31
N ALA A 93 9.34 6.23 7.53
CA ALA A 93 9.63 7.19 8.58
C ALA A 93 11.13 7.27 8.90
N GLN A 94 11.85 6.15 8.82
CA GLN A 94 13.31 6.12 9.01
C GLN A 94 14.06 6.70 7.81
N ILE A 95 13.58 6.41 6.59
CA ILE A 95 14.20 6.87 5.34
C ILE A 95 14.22 8.40 5.26
N ILE A 96 13.16 9.08 5.69
CA ILE A 96 13.11 10.54 5.66
C ILE A 96 14.12 11.21 6.61
N GLU A 97 14.79 10.46 7.45
CA GLU A 97 15.87 10.97 8.31
C GLU A 97 17.16 11.26 7.53
N THR A 98 17.36 10.68 6.36
CA THR A 98 18.54 10.94 5.52
C THR A 98 18.27 12.09 4.54
N PRO A 99 19.26 12.95 4.23
CA PRO A 99 19.04 14.09 3.32
C PRO A 99 18.58 13.66 1.92
N GLU A 100 19.15 12.59 1.38
CA GLU A 100 18.81 12.08 0.05
C GLU A 100 17.39 11.51 0.01
N ALA A 101 17.05 10.73 1.02
CA ALA A 101 15.72 10.15 1.14
C ALA A 101 14.66 11.20 1.41
N ARG A 102 14.99 12.27 2.14
CA ARG A 102 14.08 13.40 2.34
C ARG A 102 13.68 14.04 1.03
N LYS A 103 14.61 14.17 0.10
CA LYS A 103 14.33 14.73 -1.22
C LYS A 103 13.36 13.85 -2.00
N VAL A 104 13.58 12.54 -2.01
CA VAL A 104 12.68 11.56 -2.65
C VAL A 104 11.31 11.59 -1.99
N ALA A 105 11.26 11.57 -0.66
CA ALA A 105 10.01 11.62 0.12
C ALA A 105 9.25 12.92 -0.15
N SER A 106 9.95 14.05 -0.24
CA SER A 106 9.35 15.35 -0.56
C SER A 106 8.73 15.36 -1.96
N ASP A 107 9.42 14.78 -2.94
CA ASP A 107 8.90 14.69 -4.32
C ASP A 107 7.62 13.83 -4.36
N ILE A 108 7.61 12.70 -3.64
CA ILE A 108 6.44 11.83 -3.53
C ILE A 108 5.28 12.58 -2.87
N ALA A 109 5.53 13.24 -1.74
CA ALA A 109 4.52 13.99 -1.00
C ALA A 109 3.94 15.12 -1.85
N SER A 110 4.77 15.82 -2.62
CA SER A 110 4.34 16.89 -3.52
C SER A 110 3.38 16.37 -4.59
N ARG A 111 3.64 15.19 -5.14
CA ARG A 111 2.76 14.56 -6.14
C ARG A 111 1.43 14.12 -5.54
N MET A 112 1.43 13.65 -4.31
CA MET A 112 0.23 13.19 -3.62
C MET A 112 -0.72 14.30 -3.22
N ARG A 113 -0.26 15.55 -3.19
CA ARG A 113 -1.06 16.71 -2.80
C ARG A 113 -1.95 17.28 -3.92
N ARG A 114 -1.90 16.70 -5.07
CA ARG A 114 -2.71 17.15 -6.21
C ARG A 114 -4.19 16.85 -6.06
#